data_f267b45ceb47c566f15f16056086d7b6
#
_entry.id   f267b45ceb47c566f15f16056086d7b6
#
_cell.length_a   1.000
_cell.length_b   1.000
_cell.length_c   1.000
_cell.angle_alpha   90.00
_cell.angle_beta   90.00
_cell.angle_gamma   90.00
#
_symmetry.space_group_name_H-M   'P 1'
#
loop_
_entity.id
_entity.type
_entity.pdbx_description
1 polymer ?
#
loop_
_entity_poly.entity_id
_entity_poly.type
_entity_poly.pdbx_seq_one_letter_code
_entity_poly.pdbx_strand_id
1 'polypeptide(L)'
;MSNSSNRSKEYDTVHHITSRIAHKVRFLQEEAERNDLIEMIRRAAVFTGVKLLGWCIMINHFHILAFLPAPIEVDEKEILRRYGVLKGAKGAATLEEQLSKLRLEGETGCKEAERLLDVQRKRMYSIGEFVKIVKQWFSEEYNRRNSHTGTLWEGAYHDRVVAYCHKDIVECLGYIHLNPIRAAACATFDGYAWSSYSAFKKGDEVAIDGMRFVYSQKTEDERELALYEIAEMHEELLANLLEKWKLRRAEEIARKRAAGQAAPIDPLTTEAMVAQAEEHIAEVRAASMELHERRTRAGSVKERHVAIEQEIISSIELYPGIRSEQLIDILGVSKSGLYRFLAKLRKSGAIEQEGKGGGWHKSILGKQV
;
A
#
# COMPACT_ATOMS: atom_id res chain seq x y z
N MET A 1 -1.20 16.89 -10.92
CA MET A 1 0.25 17.21 -10.88
C MET A 1 0.72 17.04 -9.45
N SER A 2 1.21 15.86 -9.07
CA SER A 2 1.81 15.66 -7.76
C SER A 2 3.31 15.81 -7.91
N ASN A 3 3.81 17.01 -7.59
CA ASN A 3 5.21 17.23 -7.29
C ASN A 3 5.54 16.48 -5.98
N SER A 4 5.79 15.18 -6.04
CA SER A 4 6.56 14.55 -4.99
C SER A 4 7.99 15.02 -5.17
N SER A 5 8.32 16.05 -4.42
CA SER A 5 9.65 16.62 -4.38
C SER A 5 10.67 15.52 -4.12
N ASN A 6 11.64 15.42 -5.02
CA ASN A 6 12.87 14.63 -4.92
C ASN A 6 13.76 15.20 -3.78
N ARG A 7 13.22 15.29 -2.57
CA ARG A 7 13.97 15.60 -1.36
C ARG A 7 14.46 14.28 -0.81
N SER A 8 15.77 14.06 -0.83
CA SER A 8 16.41 13.07 0.02
C SER A 8 15.92 13.33 1.45
N LYS A 9 15.07 12.44 1.96
CA LYS A 9 14.59 12.55 3.33
C LYS A 9 15.76 12.15 4.23
N GLU A 10 16.06 12.97 5.22
CA GLU A 10 17.13 12.74 6.19
C GLU A 10 16.84 11.56 7.14
N TYR A 11 15.72 10.85 6.94
CA TYR A 11 15.25 9.77 7.81
C TYR A 11 14.66 8.60 7.01
N ASP A 12 14.67 7.46 7.63
CA ASP A 12 14.08 6.22 7.12
C ASP A 12 12.60 6.34 6.77
N THR A 13 12.19 5.75 5.66
CA THR A 13 10.78 5.77 5.24
C THR A 13 10.36 4.43 4.64
N VAL A 14 9.08 4.08 4.84
CA VAL A 14 8.46 2.91 4.21
C VAL A 14 7.45 3.38 3.17
N HIS A 15 7.48 2.77 2.01
CA HIS A 15 6.67 3.14 0.85
C HIS A 15 5.87 1.97 0.32
N HIS A 16 4.57 2.17 0.11
CA HIS A 16 3.75 1.28 -0.69
C HIS A 16 3.65 1.84 -2.11
N ILE A 17 4.28 1.16 -3.03
CA ILE A 17 4.43 1.56 -4.42
C ILE A 17 3.51 0.70 -5.27
N THR A 18 2.73 1.33 -6.14
CA THR A 18 1.90 0.63 -7.12
C THR A 18 2.04 1.26 -8.50
N SER A 19 2.06 0.44 -9.53
CA SER A 19 2.01 0.92 -10.92
C SER A 19 1.20 -0.05 -11.77
N ARG A 20 0.40 0.50 -12.68
CA ARG A 20 -0.50 -0.25 -13.53
C ARG A 20 -0.10 -0.12 -14.99
N ILE A 21 -0.36 -1.19 -15.75
CA ILE A 21 -0.19 -1.21 -17.20
C ILE A 21 -1.38 -0.52 -17.87
N ALA A 22 -1.09 0.26 -18.91
CA ALA A 22 -2.08 1.04 -19.65
C ALA A 22 -3.18 0.16 -20.28
N HIS A 23 -4.37 0.75 -20.42
CA HIS A 23 -5.54 0.14 -21.06
C HIS A 23 -6.08 -1.13 -20.38
N LYS A 24 -5.67 -1.43 -19.15
CA LYS A 24 -6.06 -2.63 -18.39
C LYS A 24 -5.79 -3.94 -19.16
N VAL A 25 -4.92 -3.90 -20.15
CA VAL A 25 -4.53 -5.08 -20.95
C VAL A 25 -3.73 -6.02 -20.05
N ARG A 26 -3.90 -7.32 -20.27
CA ARG A 26 -3.17 -8.37 -19.56
C ARG A 26 -1.80 -8.52 -20.21
N PHE A 27 -0.80 -7.74 -19.81
CA PHE A 27 0.55 -7.80 -20.36
C PHE A 27 1.46 -8.78 -19.66
N LEU A 28 1.32 -8.93 -18.35
CA LEU A 28 2.11 -9.86 -17.54
C LEU A 28 1.47 -11.25 -17.52
N GLN A 29 1.17 -11.81 -18.71
CA GLN A 29 0.53 -13.13 -18.81
C GLN A 29 1.53 -14.26 -18.75
N GLU A 30 2.69 -14.05 -19.38
CA GLU A 30 3.75 -15.05 -19.41
C GLU A 30 4.50 -15.07 -18.06
N GLU A 31 4.83 -16.27 -17.60
CA GLU A 31 5.61 -16.45 -16.38
C GLU A 31 6.97 -15.79 -16.47
N ALA A 32 7.60 -15.87 -17.64
CA ALA A 32 8.89 -15.26 -17.90
C ALA A 32 8.85 -13.73 -17.69
N GLU A 33 7.79 -13.05 -18.14
CA GLU A 33 7.64 -11.61 -18.02
C GLU A 33 7.56 -11.18 -16.54
N ARG A 34 6.82 -11.93 -15.72
CA ARG A 34 6.71 -11.67 -14.29
C ARG A 34 8.02 -11.94 -13.55
N ASN A 35 8.72 -13.02 -13.92
CA ASN A 35 10.02 -13.35 -13.37
C ASN A 35 11.08 -12.29 -13.70
N ASP A 36 11.11 -11.83 -14.95
CA ASP A 36 12.00 -10.77 -15.39
C ASP A 36 11.71 -9.45 -14.66
N LEU A 37 10.43 -9.14 -14.45
CA LEU A 37 10.05 -7.94 -13.68
C LEU A 37 10.52 -8.03 -12.22
N ILE A 38 10.37 -9.18 -11.56
CA ILE A 38 10.87 -9.41 -10.20
C ILE A 38 12.39 -9.26 -10.15
N GLU A 39 13.09 -9.85 -11.11
CA GLU A 39 14.57 -9.75 -11.17
C GLU A 39 15.01 -8.28 -11.36
N MET A 40 14.33 -7.53 -12.22
CA MET A 40 14.66 -6.10 -12.39
C MET A 40 14.34 -5.28 -11.15
N ILE A 41 13.24 -5.58 -10.45
CA ILE A 41 12.91 -4.95 -9.16
C ILE A 41 14.05 -5.17 -8.16
N ARG A 42 14.59 -6.39 -8.06
CA ARG A 42 15.72 -6.72 -7.18
C ARG A 42 16.98 -5.96 -7.56
N ARG A 43 17.35 -5.94 -8.84
CA ARG A 43 18.53 -5.20 -9.32
C ARG A 43 18.41 -3.70 -9.09
N ALA A 44 17.24 -3.14 -9.37
CA ALA A 44 16.98 -1.73 -9.13
C ALA A 44 17.05 -1.39 -7.63
N ALA A 45 16.55 -2.27 -6.77
CA ALA A 45 16.59 -2.12 -5.32
C ALA A 45 18.06 -2.08 -4.82
N VAL A 46 18.89 -3.03 -5.24
CA VAL A 46 20.33 -3.03 -4.90
C VAL A 46 21.01 -1.74 -5.37
N PHE A 47 20.77 -1.33 -6.62
CA PHE A 47 21.39 -0.11 -7.16
C PHE A 47 20.99 1.14 -6.40
N THR A 48 19.70 1.29 -6.11
CA THR A 48 19.16 2.49 -5.45
C THR A 48 19.32 2.47 -3.93
N GLY A 49 19.72 1.35 -3.33
CA GLY A 49 19.80 1.19 -1.87
C GLY A 49 18.42 1.03 -1.21
N VAL A 50 17.38 0.74 -1.98
CA VAL A 50 16.05 0.40 -1.47
C VAL A 50 16.06 -1.03 -0.94
N LYS A 51 15.49 -1.27 0.23
CA LYS A 51 15.24 -2.63 0.75
C LYS A 51 13.84 -3.07 0.42
N LEU A 52 13.70 -4.22 -0.22
CA LEU A 52 12.39 -4.81 -0.52
C LEU A 52 11.85 -5.50 0.74
N LEU A 53 10.68 -5.08 1.21
CA LEU A 53 9.98 -5.70 2.33
C LEU A 53 8.95 -6.72 1.86
N GLY A 54 8.38 -6.51 0.68
CA GLY A 54 7.48 -7.44 0.04
C GLY A 54 7.00 -6.94 -1.31
N TRP A 55 6.45 -7.86 -2.12
CA TRP A 55 5.90 -7.57 -3.44
C TRP A 55 4.79 -8.53 -3.83
N CYS A 56 3.99 -8.10 -4.79
CA CYS A 56 3.06 -8.94 -5.53
C CYS A 56 2.93 -8.42 -6.96
N ILE A 57 3.25 -9.28 -7.94
CA ILE A 57 3.16 -8.95 -9.37
C ILE A 57 1.89 -9.55 -9.93
N MET A 58 0.89 -8.71 -10.15
CA MET A 58 -0.38 -9.10 -10.76
C MET A 58 -0.28 -9.04 -12.30
N ILE A 59 -1.29 -9.55 -13.00
CA ILE A 59 -1.28 -9.62 -14.49
C ILE A 59 -1.28 -8.26 -15.19
N ASN A 60 -1.64 -7.17 -14.51
CA ASN A 60 -1.71 -5.82 -15.08
C ASN A 60 -1.22 -4.71 -14.15
N HIS A 61 -0.68 -5.05 -13.02
CA HIS A 61 -0.12 -4.09 -12.06
C HIS A 61 0.79 -4.81 -11.06
N PHE A 62 1.57 -4.05 -10.34
CA PHE A 62 2.35 -4.57 -9.22
C PHE A 62 2.15 -3.75 -7.94
N HIS A 63 2.40 -4.40 -6.83
CA HIS A 63 2.54 -3.80 -5.52
C HIS A 63 3.92 -4.11 -4.97
N ILE A 64 4.58 -3.12 -4.38
CA ILE A 64 5.87 -3.27 -3.69
C ILE A 64 5.78 -2.52 -2.35
N LEU A 65 6.16 -3.19 -1.27
CA LEU A 65 6.48 -2.55 0.00
C LEU A 65 7.99 -2.39 0.08
N ALA A 66 8.45 -1.17 0.18
CA ALA A 66 9.87 -0.81 0.11
C ALA A 66 10.27 0.04 1.31
N PHE A 67 11.40 -0.27 1.92
CA PHE A 67 12.06 0.57 2.89
C PHE A 67 13.18 1.37 2.21
N LEU A 68 13.13 2.67 2.37
CA LEU A 68 14.16 3.59 1.90
C LEU A 68 14.92 4.09 3.13
N PRO A 69 16.16 3.64 3.33
CA PRO A 69 16.99 4.16 4.41
C PRO A 69 17.41 5.61 4.17
N ALA A 70 17.74 6.31 5.23
CA ALA A 70 18.39 7.61 5.14
C ALA A 70 19.65 7.51 4.26
N PRO A 71 19.93 8.50 3.40
CA PRO A 71 21.09 8.47 2.52
C PRO A 71 22.40 8.41 3.32
N ILE A 72 23.30 7.55 2.87
CA ILE A 72 24.67 7.48 3.37
C ILE A 72 25.65 7.82 2.24
N GLU A 73 26.85 8.21 2.59
CA GLU A 73 27.92 8.41 1.62
C GLU A 73 28.27 7.08 0.95
N VAL A 74 28.38 7.10 -0.37
CA VAL A 74 28.67 5.91 -1.19
C VAL A 74 29.98 6.13 -1.92
N ASP A 75 30.98 5.31 -1.62
CA ASP A 75 32.30 5.35 -2.28
C ASP A 75 32.22 4.78 -3.71
N GLU A 76 33.27 4.99 -4.48
CA GLU A 76 33.38 4.53 -5.86
C GLU A 76 33.25 3.01 -5.99
N LYS A 77 33.87 2.26 -5.10
CA LYS A 77 33.82 0.79 -5.11
C LYS A 77 32.40 0.28 -4.98
N GLU A 78 31.62 0.85 -4.07
CA GLU A 78 30.24 0.48 -3.85
C GLU A 78 29.35 0.96 -5.02
N ILE A 79 29.64 2.13 -5.62
CA ILE A 79 28.97 2.58 -6.85
C ILE A 79 29.16 1.56 -7.97
N LEU A 80 30.40 1.15 -8.23
CA LEU A 80 30.73 0.17 -9.28
C LEU A 80 30.07 -1.18 -9.00
N ARG A 81 30.09 -1.65 -7.74
CA ARG A 81 29.41 -2.88 -7.34
C ARG A 81 27.90 -2.83 -7.61
N ARG A 82 27.22 -1.79 -7.15
CA ARG A 82 25.77 -1.61 -7.35
C ARG A 82 25.44 -1.43 -8.83
N TYR A 83 26.24 -0.69 -9.55
CA TYR A 83 26.07 -0.49 -10.98
C TYR A 83 26.26 -1.81 -11.76
N GLY A 84 27.18 -2.66 -11.31
CA GLY A 84 27.39 -4.00 -11.86
C GLY A 84 26.19 -4.92 -11.63
N VAL A 85 25.53 -4.84 -10.49
CA VAL A 85 24.27 -5.57 -10.26
C VAL A 85 23.18 -5.10 -11.24
N LEU A 86 23.08 -3.79 -11.48
CA LEU A 86 22.07 -3.23 -12.36
C LEU A 86 22.34 -3.50 -13.85
N LYS A 87 23.57 -3.29 -14.31
CA LYS A 87 23.97 -3.30 -15.75
C LYS A 87 24.78 -4.51 -16.16
N GLY A 88 25.05 -5.42 -15.22
CA GLY A 88 25.91 -6.58 -15.42
C GLY A 88 27.40 -6.24 -15.34
N ALA A 89 28.24 -7.26 -15.28
CA ALA A 89 29.70 -7.12 -15.16
C ALA A 89 30.33 -6.27 -16.29
N LYS A 90 29.85 -6.44 -17.51
CA LYS A 90 30.30 -5.64 -18.66
C LYS A 90 29.99 -4.15 -18.48
N GLY A 91 28.81 -3.83 -17.95
CA GLY A 91 28.42 -2.44 -17.68
C GLY A 91 29.32 -1.80 -16.61
N ALA A 92 29.63 -2.52 -15.52
CA ALA A 92 30.53 -2.06 -14.49
C ALA A 92 31.96 -1.81 -15.05
N ALA A 93 32.49 -2.79 -15.80
CA ALA A 93 33.80 -2.67 -16.43
C ALA A 93 33.89 -1.47 -17.39
N THR A 94 32.85 -1.22 -18.17
CA THR A 94 32.79 -0.06 -19.06
C THR A 94 32.80 1.26 -18.28
N LEU A 95 32.10 1.36 -17.16
CA LEU A 95 32.11 2.55 -16.31
C LEU A 95 33.49 2.74 -15.67
N GLU A 96 34.09 1.68 -15.15
CA GLU A 96 35.41 1.70 -14.54
C GLU A 96 36.51 2.12 -15.55
N GLU A 97 36.45 1.59 -16.77
CA GLU A 97 37.36 1.98 -17.86
C GLU A 97 37.19 3.46 -18.23
N GLN A 98 35.93 3.95 -18.29
CA GLN A 98 35.64 5.35 -18.53
C GLN A 98 36.22 6.26 -17.46
N LEU A 99 36.05 5.92 -16.18
CA LEU A 99 36.61 6.67 -15.05
C LEU A 99 38.14 6.68 -15.12
N SER A 100 38.75 5.54 -15.42
CA SER A 100 40.21 5.41 -15.54
C SER A 100 40.79 6.26 -16.68
N LYS A 101 40.11 6.25 -17.86
CA LYS A 101 40.54 7.09 -19.00
C LYS A 101 40.45 8.57 -18.69
N LEU A 102 39.38 9.03 -18.10
CA LEU A 102 39.21 10.43 -17.70
C LEU A 102 40.32 10.87 -16.74
N ARG A 103 40.67 10.06 -15.76
CA ARG A 103 41.72 10.41 -14.79
C ARG A 103 43.11 10.57 -15.42
N LEU A 104 43.38 9.94 -16.56
CA LEU A 104 44.62 10.14 -17.32
C LEU A 104 44.69 11.51 -18.00
N GLU A 105 43.58 12.21 -18.15
CA GLU A 105 43.50 13.56 -18.74
C GLU A 105 43.85 14.69 -17.75
N GLY A 106 44.34 14.35 -16.58
CA GLY A 106 44.77 15.30 -15.56
C GLY A 106 43.65 15.85 -14.70
N GLU A 107 43.81 17.04 -14.16
CA GLU A 107 42.87 17.61 -13.18
C GLU A 107 41.45 17.79 -13.71
N THR A 108 41.29 18.21 -14.98
CA THR A 108 40.00 18.37 -15.63
C THR A 108 39.28 17.03 -15.76
N GLY A 109 40.02 16.00 -16.17
CA GLY A 109 39.47 14.64 -16.29
C GLY A 109 39.10 14.05 -14.94
N CYS A 110 39.88 14.30 -13.88
CA CYS A 110 39.50 13.89 -12.51
C CYS A 110 38.18 14.53 -12.06
N LYS A 111 37.95 15.81 -12.36
CA LYS A 111 36.69 16.49 -12.05
C LYS A 111 35.50 15.88 -12.83
N GLU A 112 35.72 15.48 -14.08
CA GLU A 112 34.68 14.85 -14.89
C GLU A 112 34.37 13.43 -14.42
N ALA A 113 35.41 12.65 -14.02
CA ALA A 113 35.21 11.35 -13.40
C ALA A 113 34.34 11.44 -12.13
N GLU A 114 34.61 12.44 -11.28
CA GLU A 114 33.80 12.67 -10.07
C GLU A 114 32.37 13.07 -10.40
N ARG A 115 32.16 13.88 -11.44
CA ARG A 115 30.79 14.19 -11.92
C ARG A 115 30.02 12.97 -12.37
N LEU A 116 30.67 12.01 -13.06
CA LEU A 116 30.03 10.75 -13.45
C LEU A 116 29.62 9.92 -12.22
N LEU A 117 30.47 9.86 -11.20
CA LEU A 117 30.15 9.20 -9.93
C LEU A 117 28.98 9.91 -9.23
N ASP A 118 28.98 11.23 -9.19
CA ASP A 118 27.89 12.04 -8.61
C ASP A 118 26.56 11.83 -9.31
N VAL A 119 26.56 11.63 -10.63
CA VAL A 119 25.35 11.26 -11.37
C VAL A 119 24.78 9.94 -10.87
N GLN A 120 25.63 8.95 -10.56
CA GLN A 120 25.17 7.69 -10.00
C GLN A 120 24.70 7.84 -8.54
N ARG A 121 25.44 8.58 -7.69
CA ARG A 121 25.04 8.86 -6.29
C ARG A 121 23.65 9.52 -6.20
N LYS A 122 23.37 10.51 -7.05
CA LYS A 122 22.07 11.20 -7.11
C LYS A 122 20.89 10.30 -7.47
N ARG A 123 21.15 9.14 -8.07
CA ARG A 123 20.14 8.14 -8.40
C ARG A 123 19.90 7.13 -7.26
N MET A 124 20.81 7.11 -6.28
CA MET A 124 20.68 6.26 -5.10
C MET A 124 19.76 6.91 -4.06
N TYR A 125 19.24 6.13 -3.16
CA TYR A 125 18.31 6.57 -2.10
C TYR A 125 17.11 7.37 -2.62
N SER A 126 16.52 6.90 -3.74
CA SER A 126 15.38 7.55 -4.41
C SER A 126 14.37 6.52 -4.88
N ILE A 127 13.15 6.59 -4.31
CA ILE A 127 12.00 5.79 -4.78
C ILE A 127 11.66 6.13 -6.25
N GLY A 128 11.78 7.42 -6.61
CA GLY A 128 11.52 7.85 -7.99
C GLY A 128 12.47 7.21 -9.00
N GLU A 129 13.78 7.16 -8.72
CA GLU A 129 14.75 6.47 -9.58
C GLU A 129 14.57 4.96 -9.57
N PHE A 130 14.27 4.37 -8.40
CA PHE A 130 13.96 2.95 -8.30
C PHE A 130 12.82 2.56 -9.26
N VAL A 131 11.67 3.24 -9.16
CA VAL A 131 10.50 2.93 -10.00
C VAL A 131 10.76 3.25 -11.48
N LYS A 132 11.46 4.34 -11.77
CA LYS A 132 11.85 4.72 -13.13
C LYS A 132 12.70 3.65 -13.80
N ILE A 133 13.72 3.12 -13.11
CA ILE A 133 14.57 2.04 -13.60
C ILE A 133 13.74 0.80 -13.92
N VAL A 134 12.88 0.36 -12.98
CA VAL A 134 12.02 -0.81 -13.16
C VAL A 134 11.11 -0.64 -14.37
N LYS A 135 10.38 0.48 -14.46
CA LYS A 135 9.40 0.73 -15.52
C LYS A 135 10.07 0.88 -16.88
N GLN A 136 11.17 1.61 -16.96
CA GLN A 136 11.88 1.85 -18.21
C GLN A 136 12.45 0.54 -18.76
N TRP A 137 13.17 -0.21 -17.94
CA TRP A 137 13.76 -1.48 -18.38
C TRP A 137 12.70 -2.47 -18.81
N PHE A 138 11.63 -2.64 -18.02
CA PHE A 138 10.56 -3.55 -18.38
C PHE A 138 9.91 -3.16 -19.72
N SER A 139 9.68 -1.86 -19.95
CA SER A 139 9.12 -1.39 -21.23
C SER A 139 10.06 -1.68 -22.41
N GLU A 140 11.36 -1.43 -22.25
CA GLU A 140 12.36 -1.69 -23.28
C GLU A 140 12.43 -3.18 -23.63
N GLU A 141 12.49 -4.05 -22.61
CA GLU A 141 12.59 -5.51 -22.81
C GLU A 141 11.29 -6.09 -23.39
N TYR A 142 10.13 -5.68 -22.88
CA TYR A 142 8.84 -6.11 -23.39
C TYR A 142 8.66 -5.69 -24.86
N ASN A 143 8.93 -4.42 -25.18
CA ASN A 143 8.82 -3.90 -26.54
C ASN A 143 9.75 -4.64 -27.51
N ARG A 144 10.98 -4.94 -27.06
CA ARG A 144 11.95 -5.71 -27.87
C ARG A 144 11.46 -7.14 -28.15
N ARG A 145 10.91 -7.84 -27.16
CA ARG A 145 10.43 -9.23 -27.31
C ARG A 145 9.16 -9.33 -28.13
N ASN A 146 8.26 -8.38 -27.96
CA ASN A 146 6.93 -8.43 -28.56
C ASN A 146 6.79 -7.56 -29.81
N SER A 147 7.88 -7.02 -30.35
CA SER A 147 7.87 -6.08 -31.49
C SER A 147 6.86 -4.93 -31.28
N HIS A 148 6.74 -4.49 -30.03
CA HIS A 148 5.82 -3.44 -29.61
C HIS A 148 6.57 -2.10 -29.51
N THR A 149 5.84 -0.99 -29.61
CA THR A 149 6.39 0.37 -29.46
C THR A 149 5.47 1.22 -28.57
N GLY A 150 6.07 2.16 -27.85
CA GLY A 150 5.32 3.08 -26.99
C GLY A 150 5.36 2.72 -25.53
N THR A 151 4.57 3.45 -24.73
CA THR A 151 4.53 3.26 -23.27
C THR A 151 3.61 2.10 -22.88
N LEU A 152 4.06 1.29 -21.93
CA LEU A 152 3.26 0.21 -21.35
C LEU A 152 2.46 0.65 -20.12
N TRP A 153 2.83 1.74 -19.49
CA TRP A 153 2.34 2.14 -18.16
C TRP A 153 1.26 3.21 -18.24
N GLU A 154 0.24 3.10 -17.38
CA GLU A 154 -0.90 4.04 -17.25
C GLU A 154 -0.48 5.38 -16.58
N GLY A 155 0.66 5.95 -16.96
CA GLY A 155 1.16 7.20 -16.40
C GLY A 155 2.12 7.01 -15.23
N ALA A 156 2.09 7.91 -14.25
CA ALA A 156 2.94 7.86 -13.07
C ALA A 156 2.58 6.67 -12.15
N TYR A 157 3.51 6.27 -11.30
CA TYR A 157 3.23 5.32 -10.22
C TYR A 157 2.53 6.04 -9.05
N HIS A 158 1.84 5.25 -8.22
CA HIS A 158 1.34 5.73 -6.93
C HIS A 158 2.34 5.35 -5.85
N ASP A 159 2.66 6.31 -4.99
CA ASP A 159 3.53 6.16 -3.84
C ASP A 159 2.80 6.66 -2.59
N ARG A 160 2.61 5.77 -1.63
CA ARG A 160 2.04 6.09 -0.32
C ARG A 160 3.09 5.81 0.75
N VAL A 161 3.50 6.83 1.48
CA VAL A 161 4.32 6.64 2.68
C VAL A 161 3.48 5.91 3.73
N VAL A 162 3.98 4.78 4.20
CA VAL A 162 3.41 3.98 5.29
C VAL A 162 4.01 4.50 6.60
N ALA A 163 3.20 4.64 7.65
CA ALA A 163 3.73 5.05 8.94
C ALA A 163 4.78 4.04 9.42
N TYR A 164 5.91 4.57 9.92
CA TYR A 164 7.03 3.75 10.37
C TYR A 164 6.74 3.15 11.76
N CYS A 165 5.71 2.30 11.81
CA CYS A 165 5.35 1.50 12.98
C CYS A 165 5.02 0.08 12.54
N HIS A 166 5.26 -0.88 13.43
CA HIS A 166 5.07 -2.31 13.14
C HIS A 166 3.68 -2.61 12.57
N LYS A 167 2.63 -2.11 13.21
CA LYS A 167 1.23 -2.36 12.81
C LYS A 167 0.97 -1.98 11.35
N ASP A 168 1.30 -0.76 10.96
CA ASP A 168 0.97 -0.24 9.63
C ASP A 168 1.80 -0.92 8.53
N ILE A 169 3.06 -1.28 8.84
CA ILE A 169 3.94 -2.00 7.91
C ILE A 169 3.43 -3.42 7.68
N VAL A 170 3.09 -4.14 8.75
CA VAL A 170 2.58 -5.51 8.72
C VAL A 170 1.22 -5.57 8.01
N GLU A 171 0.29 -4.67 8.32
CA GLU A 171 -1.02 -4.60 7.65
C GLU A 171 -0.87 -4.28 6.16
N CYS A 172 0.05 -3.38 5.79
CA CYS A 172 0.33 -3.07 4.39
C CYS A 172 0.93 -4.28 3.65
N LEU A 173 1.85 -5.02 4.28
CA LEU A 173 2.40 -6.25 3.73
C LEU A 173 1.33 -7.32 3.54
N GLY A 174 0.47 -7.51 4.54
CA GLY A 174 -0.67 -8.44 4.47
C GLY A 174 -1.63 -8.06 3.35
N TYR A 175 -1.96 -6.77 3.18
CA TYR A 175 -2.75 -6.28 2.06
C TYR A 175 -2.13 -6.66 0.71
N ILE A 176 -0.81 -6.52 0.55
CA ILE A 176 -0.08 -6.86 -0.68
C ILE A 176 -0.17 -8.36 -0.96
N HIS A 177 0.05 -9.20 0.05
CA HIS A 177 0.01 -10.66 -0.10
C HIS A 177 -1.40 -11.22 -0.33
N LEU A 178 -2.45 -10.51 0.09
CA LEU A 178 -3.84 -10.89 -0.16
C LEU A 178 -4.35 -10.51 -1.55
N ASN A 179 -3.65 -9.67 -2.31
CA ASN A 179 -4.14 -9.25 -3.63
C ASN A 179 -4.48 -10.41 -4.57
N PRO A 180 -3.68 -11.50 -4.67
CA PRO A 180 -4.01 -12.62 -5.56
C PRO A 180 -5.29 -13.35 -5.14
N ILE A 181 -5.50 -13.58 -3.84
CA ILE A 181 -6.72 -14.24 -3.33
C ILE A 181 -7.93 -13.34 -3.61
N ARG A 182 -7.85 -12.06 -3.30
CA ARG A 182 -8.93 -11.08 -3.56
C ARG A 182 -9.27 -10.92 -5.04
N ALA A 183 -8.31 -11.20 -5.93
CA ALA A 183 -8.51 -11.25 -7.37
C ALA A 183 -8.91 -12.64 -7.88
N ALA A 184 -9.16 -13.60 -7.00
CA ALA A 184 -9.45 -15.01 -7.31
C ALA A 184 -8.39 -15.67 -8.22
N ALA A 185 -7.12 -15.24 -8.10
CA ALA A 185 -6.00 -15.77 -8.87
C ALA A 185 -5.37 -17.00 -8.20
N CYS A 186 -5.61 -17.23 -6.92
CA CYS A 186 -5.22 -18.41 -6.17
C CYS A 186 -6.16 -18.62 -4.97
N ALA A 187 -6.11 -19.82 -4.36
CA ALA A 187 -6.94 -20.19 -3.21
C ALA A 187 -6.18 -20.15 -1.88
N THR A 188 -4.85 -20.22 -1.88
CA THR A 188 -4.01 -20.26 -0.67
C THR A 188 -3.08 -19.04 -0.64
N PHE A 189 -2.61 -18.67 0.56
CA PHE A 189 -1.76 -17.49 0.75
C PHE A 189 -0.42 -17.58 -0.01
N ASP A 190 0.14 -18.78 -0.11
CA ASP A 190 1.39 -19.10 -0.81
C ASP A 190 1.20 -19.57 -2.25
N GLY A 191 -0.05 -19.75 -2.70
CA GLY A 191 -0.40 -20.32 -4.00
C GLY A 191 -0.09 -19.42 -5.22
N TYR A 192 0.30 -18.18 -5.00
CA TYR A 192 0.62 -17.25 -6.08
C TYR A 192 2.13 -17.04 -6.21
N ALA A 193 2.73 -17.67 -7.23
CA ALA A 193 4.18 -17.74 -7.41
C ALA A 193 4.91 -16.38 -7.45
N TRP A 194 4.25 -15.32 -7.88
CA TRP A 194 4.82 -13.97 -8.03
C TRP A 194 4.52 -13.04 -6.85
N SER A 195 4.21 -13.63 -5.69
CA SER A 195 4.13 -12.97 -4.40
C SER A 195 5.40 -13.21 -3.59
N SER A 196 5.88 -12.21 -2.85
CA SER A 196 7.00 -12.39 -1.92
C SER A 196 6.68 -13.36 -0.79
N TYR A 197 5.41 -13.60 -0.45
CA TYR A 197 5.06 -14.63 0.52
C TYR A 197 5.32 -16.03 -0.02
N SER A 198 4.94 -16.31 -1.27
CA SER A 198 5.30 -17.57 -1.94
C SER A 198 6.82 -17.76 -2.05
N ALA A 199 7.55 -16.68 -2.36
CA ALA A 199 9.01 -16.69 -2.40
C ALA A 199 9.63 -16.98 -1.02
N PHE A 200 9.11 -16.35 0.04
CA PHE A 200 9.52 -16.61 1.43
C PHE A 200 9.33 -18.09 1.82
N LYS A 201 8.17 -18.68 1.53
CA LYS A 201 7.88 -20.10 1.80
C LYS A 201 8.82 -21.04 1.03
N LYS A 202 9.40 -20.59 -0.09
CA LYS A 202 10.36 -21.34 -0.90
C LYS A 202 11.83 -21.07 -0.52
N GLY A 203 12.09 -20.28 0.51
CA GLY A 203 13.44 -20.00 0.99
C GLY A 203 14.18 -18.90 0.24
N ASP A 204 13.48 -18.02 -0.47
CA ASP A 204 14.10 -16.89 -1.17
C ASP A 204 14.70 -15.88 -0.19
N GLU A 205 15.98 -15.62 -0.28
CA GLU A 205 16.72 -14.80 0.69
C GLU A 205 16.20 -13.36 0.76
N VAL A 206 15.86 -12.75 -0.38
CA VAL A 206 15.34 -11.37 -0.39
C VAL A 206 13.97 -11.28 0.28
N ALA A 207 13.12 -12.28 0.07
CA ALA A 207 11.82 -12.34 0.71
C ALA A 207 11.96 -12.63 2.23
N ILE A 208 12.89 -13.50 2.62
CA ILE A 208 13.23 -13.79 4.02
C ILE A 208 13.71 -12.51 4.72
N ASP A 209 14.65 -11.79 4.13
CA ASP A 209 15.17 -10.54 4.67
C ASP A 209 14.09 -9.47 4.84
N GLY A 210 13.16 -9.38 3.88
CA GLY A 210 12.02 -8.48 3.96
C GLY A 210 11.08 -8.85 5.11
N MET A 211 10.70 -10.12 5.22
CA MET A 211 9.84 -10.62 6.29
C MET A 211 10.49 -10.46 7.68
N ARG A 212 11.77 -10.81 7.82
CA ARG A 212 12.52 -10.59 9.06
C ARG A 212 12.52 -9.12 9.46
N PHE A 213 12.82 -8.21 8.53
CA PHE A 213 12.79 -6.78 8.81
C PHE A 213 11.43 -6.33 9.35
N VAL A 214 10.33 -6.76 8.72
CA VAL A 214 8.98 -6.37 9.14
C VAL A 214 8.65 -6.91 10.53
N TYR A 215 8.99 -8.16 10.83
CA TYR A 215 8.62 -8.82 12.08
C TYR A 215 9.60 -8.55 13.23
N SER A 216 10.87 -8.21 12.96
CA SER A 216 11.84 -7.78 14.00
C SER A 216 11.44 -6.49 14.72
N GLN A 217 10.60 -5.66 14.11
CA GLN A 217 10.08 -4.43 14.72
C GLN A 217 9.11 -4.69 15.91
N LYS A 218 8.74 -5.96 16.16
CA LYS A 218 7.76 -6.34 17.20
C LYS A 218 8.39 -6.74 18.54
N THR A 219 9.61 -7.25 18.53
CA THR A 219 10.20 -7.85 19.73
C THR A 219 10.89 -6.80 20.59
N GLU A 220 10.36 -6.58 21.81
CA GLU A 220 11.07 -5.86 22.88
C GLU A 220 12.31 -6.66 23.36
N ASP A 221 12.28 -7.99 23.22
CA ASP A 221 13.43 -8.85 23.38
C ASP A 221 14.20 -8.93 22.07
N GLU A 222 15.52 -8.74 22.09
CA GLU A 222 16.44 -8.80 20.93
C GLU A 222 16.51 -10.22 20.28
N ARG A 223 15.56 -11.09 20.55
CA ARG A 223 15.51 -12.45 20.01
C ARG A 223 15.13 -12.44 18.52
N GLU A 224 16.00 -13.02 17.70
CA GLU A 224 15.67 -13.30 16.31
C GLU A 224 14.55 -14.36 16.21
N LEU A 225 13.45 -14.01 15.53
CA LEU A 225 12.33 -14.94 15.28
C LEU A 225 12.75 -16.02 14.27
N ALA A 226 12.38 -17.26 14.53
CA ALA A 226 12.54 -18.33 13.57
C ALA A 226 11.57 -18.14 12.38
N LEU A 227 11.96 -18.64 11.19
CA LEU A 227 11.15 -18.45 9.98
C LEU A 227 9.75 -19.05 10.09
N TYR A 228 9.58 -20.15 10.83
CA TYR A 228 8.27 -20.76 11.04
C TYR A 228 7.38 -19.88 11.94
N GLU A 229 7.94 -19.21 12.96
CA GLU A 229 7.21 -18.27 13.82
C GLU A 229 6.72 -17.07 13.00
N ILE A 230 7.58 -16.53 12.13
CA ILE A 230 7.20 -15.45 11.20
C ILE A 230 6.07 -15.92 10.26
N ALA A 231 6.16 -17.15 9.73
CA ALA A 231 5.14 -17.71 8.86
C ALA A 231 3.78 -17.82 9.57
N GLU A 232 3.74 -18.40 10.77
CA GLU A 232 2.52 -18.55 11.58
C GLU A 232 1.87 -17.20 11.89
N MET A 233 2.66 -16.24 12.38
CA MET A 233 2.17 -14.89 12.67
C MET A 233 1.62 -14.19 11.42
N HIS A 234 2.26 -14.40 10.27
CA HIS A 234 1.82 -13.80 9.02
C HIS A 234 0.56 -14.47 8.49
N GLU A 235 0.44 -15.78 8.55
CA GLU A 235 -0.76 -16.52 8.14
C GLU A 235 -1.98 -16.16 9.01
N GLU A 236 -1.80 -16.01 10.33
CA GLU A 236 -2.86 -15.52 11.22
C GLU A 236 -3.30 -14.10 10.83
N LEU A 237 -2.35 -13.20 10.55
CA LEU A 237 -2.65 -11.87 10.05
C LEU A 237 -3.45 -11.91 8.74
N LEU A 238 -3.00 -12.72 7.76
CA LEU A 238 -3.66 -12.85 6.47
C LEU A 238 -5.08 -13.38 6.61
N ALA A 239 -5.30 -14.39 7.46
CA ALA A 239 -6.63 -14.91 7.75
C ALA A 239 -7.55 -13.83 8.33
N ASN A 240 -7.08 -13.09 9.34
CA ASN A 240 -7.82 -12.00 9.97
C ASN A 240 -8.14 -10.86 8.98
N LEU A 241 -7.19 -10.47 8.13
CA LEU A 241 -7.41 -9.44 7.12
C LEU A 241 -8.37 -9.90 6.02
N LEU A 242 -8.32 -11.17 5.63
CA LEU A 242 -9.22 -11.76 4.63
C LEU A 242 -10.66 -11.79 5.14
N GLU A 243 -10.89 -12.20 6.39
CA GLU A 243 -12.23 -12.19 6.99
C GLU A 243 -12.78 -10.77 7.11
N LYS A 244 -11.99 -9.80 7.56
CA LYS A 244 -12.38 -8.39 7.57
C LYS A 244 -12.73 -7.88 6.17
N TRP A 245 -11.99 -8.31 5.15
CA TRP A 245 -12.28 -7.92 3.77
C TRP A 245 -13.59 -8.54 3.28
N LYS A 246 -13.85 -9.83 3.55
CA LYS A 246 -15.10 -10.51 3.18
C LYS A 246 -16.31 -9.81 3.80
N LEU A 247 -16.25 -9.50 5.10
CA LEU A 247 -17.32 -8.78 5.80
C LEU A 247 -17.59 -7.40 5.18
N ARG A 248 -16.55 -6.59 4.95
CA ARG A 248 -16.70 -5.29 4.28
C ARG A 248 -17.28 -5.43 2.87
N ARG A 249 -16.90 -6.47 2.15
CA ARG A 249 -17.42 -6.72 0.81
C ARG A 249 -18.89 -7.12 0.84
N ALA A 250 -19.29 -7.98 1.77
CA ALA A 250 -20.69 -8.34 1.99
C ALA A 250 -21.54 -7.11 2.30
N GLU A 251 -21.08 -6.23 3.20
CA GLU A 251 -21.75 -4.97 3.50
C GLU A 251 -21.86 -4.04 2.29
N GLU A 252 -20.81 -3.94 1.47
CA GLU A 252 -20.85 -3.13 0.24
C GLU A 252 -21.91 -3.66 -0.74
N ILE A 253 -21.98 -4.99 -0.92
CA ILE A 253 -22.97 -5.65 -1.76
C ILE A 253 -24.39 -5.39 -1.21
N ALA A 254 -24.59 -5.60 0.08
CA ALA A 254 -25.86 -5.37 0.75
C ALA A 254 -26.36 -3.92 0.59
N ARG A 255 -25.46 -2.93 0.78
CA ARG A 255 -25.78 -1.51 0.57
C ARG A 255 -26.19 -1.20 -0.87
N LYS A 256 -25.46 -1.73 -1.86
CA LYS A 256 -25.78 -1.55 -3.28
C LYS A 256 -27.13 -2.16 -3.63
N ARG A 257 -27.44 -3.37 -3.14
CA ARG A 257 -28.74 -4.02 -3.31
C ARG A 257 -29.86 -3.20 -2.69
N ALA A 258 -29.66 -2.72 -1.45
CA ALA A 258 -30.63 -1.86 -0.77
C ALA A 258 -30.87 -0.50 -1.46
N ALA A 259 -29.94 -0.06 -2.33
CA ALA A 259 -30.05 1.12 -3.18
C ALA A 259 -30.62 0.80 -4.59
N GLY A 260 -31.06 -0.45 -4.84
CA GLY A 260 -31.55 -0.89 -6.15
C GLY A 260 -30.48 -1.03 -7.22
N GLN A 261 -29.20 -1.10 -6.83
CA GLN A 261 -28.07 -1.23 -7.76
C GLN A 261 -27.68 -2.71 -7.95
N ALA A 262 -27.29 -3.07 -9.16
CA ALA A 262 -26.73 -4.39 -9.43
C ALA A 262 -25.41 -4.58 -8.67
N ALA A 263 -25.36 -5.58 -7.81
CA ALA A 263 -24.18 -5.92 -7.03
C ALA A 263 -24.04 -7.44 -6.94
N PRO A 264 -23.41 -8.08 -7.93
CA PRO A 264 -23.21 -9.51 -7.93
C PRO A 264 -22.22 -9.91 -6.83
N ILE A 265 -22.45 -11.09 -6.27
CA ILE A 265 -21.55 -11.71 -5.30
C ILE A 265 -20.28 -12.16 -6.01
N ASP A 266 -19.15 -11.91 -5.37
CA ASP A 266 -17.86 -12.43 -5.82
C ASP A 266 -17.56 -13.82 -5.20
N PRO A 267 -16.57 -14.58 -5.72
CA PRO A 267 -16.28 -15.94 -5.27
C PRO A 267 -15.89 -16.08 -3.79
N LEU A 268 -15.50 -15.00 -3.15
CA LEU A 268 -15.03 -15.00 -1.75
C LEU A 268 -16.10 -14.54 -0.76
N THR A 269 -17.24 -14.06 -1.28
CA THR A 269 -18.37 -13.57 -0.47
C THR A 269 -19.55 -14.51 -0.66
N THR A 270 -20.22 -14.93 0.40
CA THR A 270 -21.37 -15.84 0.32
C THR A 270 -22.68 -15.08 0.43
N GLU A 271 -23.79 -15.67 -0.11
CA GLU A 271 -25.13 -15.10 0.09
C GLU A 271 -25.48 -14.97 1.57
N ALA A 272 -25.06 -15.92 2.42
CA ALA A 272 -25.28 -15.86 3.86
C ALA A 272 -24.62 -14.63 4.50
N MET A 273 -23.39 -14.30 4.09
CA MET A 273 -22.69 -13.10 4.57
C MET A 273 -23.39 -11.82 4.13
N VAL A 274 -23.91 -11.79 2.89
CA VAL A 274 -24.67 -10.64 2.40
C VAL A 274 -25.98 -10.50 3.12
N ALA A 275 -26.73 -11.59 3.33
CA ALA A 275 -27.97 -11.58 4.08
C ALA A 275 -27.79 -11.09 5.52
N GLN A 276 -26.74 -11.53 6.21
CA GLN A 276 -26.40 -11.03 7.54
C GLN A 276 -26.09 -9.52 7.53
N ALA A 277 -25.38 -9.05 6.50
CA ALA A 277 -25.10 -7.63 6.34
C ALA A 277 -26.38 -6.82 6.01
N GLU A 278 -27.30 -7.36 5.22
CA GLU A 278 -28.61 -6.76 4.93
C GLU A 278 -29.46 -6.61 6.18
N GLU A 279 -29.51 -7.65 7.03
CA GLU A 279 -30.19 -7.62 8.33
C GLU A 279 -29.59 -6.54 9.24
N HIS A 280 -28.28 -6.52 9.40
CA HIS A 280 -27.59 -5.48 10.20
C HIS A 280 -27.87 -4.07 9.68
N ILE A 281 -27.83 -3.85 8.36
CA ILE A 281 -28.15 -2.56 7.75
C ILE A 281 -29.60 -2.15 8.03
N ALA A 282 -30.55 -3.11 7.99
CA ALA A 282 -31.95 -2.86 8.30
C ALA A 282 -32.15 -2.45 9.77
N GLU A 283 -31.49 -3.15 10.70
CA GLU A 283 -31.50 -2.82 12.13
C GLU A 283 -30.95 -1.40 12.41
N VAL A 284 -29.78 -1.07 11.85
CA VAL A 284 -29.18 0.26 12.03
C VAL A 284 -30.06 1.36 11.42
N ARG A 285 -30.72 1.10 10.27
CA ARG A 285 -31.69 2.04 9.68
C ARG A 285 -32.90 2.26 10.57
N ALA A 286 -33.47 1.20 11.13
CA ALA A 286 -34.62 1.29 12.05
C ALA A 286 -34.23 2.10 13.31
N ALA A 287 -33.07 1.82 13.91
CA ALA A 287 -32.57 2.55 15.05
C ALA A 287 -32.31 4.04 14.71
N SER A 288 -31.79 4.35 13.53
CA SER A 288 -31.56 5.72 13.08
C SER A 288 -32.88 6.48 12.88
N MET A 289 -33.91 5.84 12.35
CA MET A 289 -35.28 6.43 12.23
C MET A 289 -35.88 6.74 13.59
N GLU A 290 -35.76 5.82 14.55
CA GLU A 290 -36.23 6.06 15.93
C GLU A 290 -35.49 7.24 16.59
N LEU A 291 -34.19 7.35 16.41
CA LEU A 291 -33.41 8.47 16.92
C LEU A 291 -33.80 9.80 16.27
N HIS A 292 -34.09 9.81 14.98
CA HIS A 292 -34.58 10.98 14.26
C HIS A 292 -35.97 11.44 14.83
N GLU A 293 -36.89 10.51 15.08
CA GLU A 293 -38.15 10.82 15.73
C GLU A 293 -37.97 11.35 17.16
N ARG A 294 -37.05 10.75 17.94
CA ARG A 294 -36.72 11.26 19.28
C ARG A 294 -36.17 12.69 19.23
N ARG A 295 -35.29 13.00 18.24
CA ARG A 295 -34.77 14.35 18.04
C ARG A 295 -35.86 15.36 17.73
N THR A 296 -36.84 15.00 16.90
CA THR A 296 -37.95 15.88 16.51
C THR A 296 -38.94 16.10 17.66
N ARG A 297 -39.11 15.11 18.55
CA ARG A 297 -39.97 15.19 19.73
C ARG A 297 -39.26 15.79 20.99
N ALA A 298 -37.96 15.96 20.96
CA ALA A 298 -37.17 16.42 22.11
C ALA A 298 -37.59 17.83 22.55
N GLY A 299 -37.99 17.96 23.82
CA GLY A 299 -38.47 19.21 24.42
C GLY A 299 -37.36 20.16 24.82
N SER A 300 -36.13 19.63 25.15
CA SER A 300 -35.01 20.41 25.61
C SER A 300 -33.83 20.41 24.60
N VAL A 301 -33.01 21.46 24.65
CA VAL A 301 -31.80 21.58 23.83
C VAL A 301 -30.81 20.45 24.16
N LYS A 302 -30.73 20.02 25.43
CA LYS A 302 -29.85 18.94 25.87
C LYS A 302 -30.25 17.60 25.29
N GLU A 303 -31.52 17.26 25.27
CA GLU A 303 -32.06 16.04 24.68
C GLU A 303 -31.83 16.00 23.17
N ARG A 304 -32.06 17.14 22.47
CA ARG A 304 -31.76 17.25 21.03
C ARG A 304 -30.28 17.01 20.72
N HIS A 305 -29.38 17.54 21.55
CA HIS A 305 -27.94 17.35 21.34
C HIS A 305 -27.53 15.88 21.52
N VAL A 306 -28.07 15.18 22.53
CA VAL A 306 -27.83 13.75 22.72
C VAL A 306 -28.36 12.93 21.54
N ALA A 307 -29.55 13.23 21.08
CA ALA A 307 -30.14 12.55 19.91
C ALA A 307 -29.30 12.77 18.64
N ILE A 308 -28.80 13.99 18.38
CA ILE A 308 -27.93 14.28 17.24
C ILE A 308 -26.60 13.50 17.33
N GLU A 309 -26.00 13.43 18.52
CA GLU A 309 -24.76 12.67 18.71
C GLU A 309 -24.94 11.19 18.41
N GLN A 310 -26.03 10.59 18.86
CA GLN A 310 -26.38 9.19 18.57
C GLN A 310 -26.68 8.98 17.08
N GLU A 311 -27.41 9.91 16.44
CA GLU A 311 -27.74 9.86 15.02
C GLU A 311 -26.47 9.99 14.14
N ILE A 312 -25.49 10.79 14.55
CA ILE A 312 -24.16 10.87 13.90
C ILE A 312 -23.44 9.51 13.97
N ILE A 313 -23.39 8.90 15.16
CA ILE A 313 -22.74 7.59 15.35
C ILE A 313 -23.42 6.52 14.48
N SER A 314 -24.73 6.44 14.51
CA SER A 314 -25.51 5.49 13.69
C SER A 314 -25.32 5.73 12.19
N SER A 315 -25.23 6.99 11.74
CA SER A 315 -24.96 7.32 10.34
C SER A 315 -23.55 6.92 9.91
N ILE A 316 -22.55 7.08 10.77
CA ILE A 316 -21.17 6.63 10.53
C ILE A 316 -21.08 5.10 10.52
N GLU A 317 -21.83 4.41 11.37
CA GLU A 317 -21.93 2.96 11.40
C GLU A 317 -22.59 2.40 10.14
N LEU A 318 -23.66 3.05 9.70
CA LEU A 318 -24.36 2.70 8.46
C LEU A 318 -23.55 2.98 7.18
N TYR A 319 -22.75 4.05 7.20
CA TYR A 319 -21.94 4.49 6.06
C TYR A 319 -20.48 4.73 6.48
N PRO A 320 -19.69 3.68 6.79
CA PRO A 320 -18.29 3.82 7.15
C PRO A 320 -17.50 4.56 6.05
N GLY A 321 -16.71 5.55 6.47
CA GLY A 321 -16.02 6.43 5.53
C GLY A 321 -16.86 7.60 5.01
N ILE A 322 -18.04 7.84 5.60
CA ILE A 322 -18.89 8.98 5.24
C ILE A 322 -18.16 10.32 5.46
N ARG A 323 -18.30 11.24 4.51
CA ARG A 323 -17.71 12.59 4.63
C ARG A 323 -18.63 13.55 5.37
N SER A 324 -18.03 14.59 5.97
CA SER A 324 -18.81 15.58 6.73
C SER A 324 -19.91 16.26 5.91
N GLU A 325 -19.71 16.49 4.62
CA GLU A 325 -20.72 17.08 3.73
C GLU A 325 -21.96 16.16 3.61
N GLN A 326 -21.72 14.86 3.44
CA GLN A 326 -22.80 13.86 3.36
C GLN A 326 -23.57 13.72 4.68
N LEU A 327 -22.87 13.85 5.83
CA LEU A 327 -23.53 13.89 7.14
C LEU A 327 -24.40 15.14 7.32
N ILE A 328 -24.02 16.29 6.78
CA ILE A 328 -24.84 17.51 6.79
C ILE A 328 -26.14 17.26 6.05
N ASP A 329 -26.06 16.67 4.85
CA ASP A 329 -27.22 16.40 4.00
C ASP A 329 -28.18 15.39 4.66
N ILE A 330 -27.62 14.32 5.26
CA ILE A 330 -28.44 13.28 5.93
C ILE A 330 -29.12 13.81 7.18
N LEU A 331 -28.39 14.55 8.01
CA LEU A 331 -28.87 14.99 9.33
C LEU A 331 -29.61 16.31 9.31
N GLY A 332 -29.49 17.09 8.25
CA GLY A 332 -30.10 18.43 8.14
C GLY A 332 -29.60 19.40 9.21
N VAL A 333 -28.36 19.24 9.69
CA VAL A 333 -27.76 20.11 10.69
C VAL A 333 -26.83 21.15 10.05
N SER A 334 -26.62 22.29 10.74
CA SER A 334 -25.67 23.28 10.21
C SER A 334 -24.23 22.78 10.23
N LYS A 335 -23.44 23.19 9.26
CA LYS A 335 -22.01 22.83 9.14
C LYS A 335 -21.25 23.06 10.45
N SER A 336 -21.42 24.23 11.07
CA SER A 336 -20.77 24.57 12.35
C SER A 336 -21.28 23.71 13.54
N GLY A 337 -22.55 23.32 13.51
CA GLY A 337 -23.14 22.40 14.49
C GLY A 337 -22.53 21.01 14.35
N LEU A 338 -22.51 20.45 13.15
CA LEU A 338 -21.93 19.13 12.89
C LEU A 338 -20.48 19.05 13.35
N TYR A 339 -19.63 20.02 12.98
CA TYR A 339 -18.22 19.98 13.34
C TYR A 339 -17.98 20.03 14.87
N ARG A 340 -18.84 20.69 15.64
CA ARG A 340 -18.79 20.64 17.10
C ARG A 340 -19.08 19.24 17.65
N PHE A 341 -20.09 18.57 17.11
CA PHE A 341 -20.44 17.21 17.51
C PHE A 341 -19.34 16.22 17.11
N LEU A 342 -18.84 16.28 15.89
CA LEU A 342 -17.74 15.43 15.43
C LEU A 342 -16.47 15.61 16.27
N ALA A 343 -16.10 16.84 16.62
CA ALA A 343 -14.97 17.11 17.51
C ALA A 343 -15.17 16.52 18.91
N LYS A 344 -16.38 16.62 19.47
CA LYS A 344 -16.74 16.03 20.76
C LYS A 344 -16.65 14.49 20.70
N LEU A 345 -17.27 13.86 19.70
CA LEU A 345 -17.29 12.41 19.53
C LEU A 345 -15.89 11.84 19.26
N ARG A 346 -15.06 12.56 18.51
CA ARG A 346 -13.65 12.19 18.28
C ARG A 346 -12.85 12.28 19.59
N LYS A 347 -13.05 13.32 20.40
CA LYS A 347 -12.39 13.49 21.68
C LYS A 347 -12.78 12.41 22.70
N SER A 348 -14.03 11.92 22.65
CA SER A 348 -14.49 10.80 23.48
C SER A 348 -14.00 9.43 22.97
N GLY A 349 -13.40 9.36 21.79
CA GLY A 349 -12.98 8.09 21.18
C GLY A 349 -14.13 7.29 20.57
N ALA A 350 -15.31 7.87 20.38
CA ALA A 350 -16.45 7.19 19.77
C ALA A 350 -16.30 7.04 18.24
N ILE A 351 -15.64 8.02 17.61
CA ILE A 351 -15.40 8.03 16.17
C ILE A 351 -13.96 8.42 15.85
N GLU A 352 -13.48 8.01 14.68
CA GLU A 352 -12.17 8.39 14.14
C GLU A 352 -12.30 8.86 12.69
N GLN A 353 -11.31 9.60 12.20
CA GLN A 353 -11.28 10.13 10.86
C GLN A 353 -10.07 9.60 10.10
N GLU A 354 -10.27 9.11 8.89
CA GLU A 354 -9.22 8.60 8.01
C GLU A 354 -8.39 9.76 7.43
N GLY A 355 -7.31 10.13 8.12
CA GLY A 355 -6.43 11.23 7.70
C GLY A 355 -7.10 12.63 7.77
N LYS A 356 -6.41 13.65 7.26
CA LYS A 356 -6.93 15.03 7.23
C LYS A 356 -7.92 15.21 6.08
N GLY A 357 -9.20 15.36 6.40
CA GLY A 357 -10.28 15.49 5.41
C GLY A 357 -10.82 14.16 4.87
N GLY A 358 -10.40 13.01 5.41
CA GLY A 358 -10.94 11.69 5.10
C GLY A 358 -12.32 11.42 5.69
N GLY A 359 -12.85 10.22 5.41
CA GLY A 359 -14.14 9.76 5.92
C GLY A 359 -14.12 9.46 7.42
N TRP A 360 -15.30 9.41 8.01
CA TRP A 360 -15.50 9.11 9.43
C TRP A 360 -15.82 7.63 9.63
N HIS A 361 -15.28 7.05 10.69
CA HIS A 361 -15.46 5.66 11.08
C HIS A 361 -15.77 5.56 12.57
N LYS A 362 -16.54 4.54 12.98
CA LYS A 362 -16.69 4.18 14.39
C LYS A 362 -15.36 3.68 14.91
N SER A 363 -14.91 4.17 16.05
CA SER A 363 -13.63 3.73 16.63
C SER A 363 -13.75 2.27 17.13
N ILE A 364 -12.80 1.44 16.74
CA ILE A 364 -12.71 0.04 17.20
C ILE A 364 -12.26 -0.03 18.67
N LEU A 365 -11.67 1.05 19.18
CA LEU A 365 -11.15 1.18 20.55
C LEU A 365 -12.13 1.86 21.51
N GLY A 366 -13.41 1.98 21.15
CA GLY A 366 -14.41 2.63 21.99
C GLY A 366 -14.39 2.06 23.41
N LYS A 367 -13.81 2.82 24.36
CA LYS A 367 -14.04 2.58 25.77
C LYS A 367 -15.56 2.63 25.99
N GLN A 368 -16.12 1.53 26.48
CA GLN A 368 -17.45 1.53 27.06
C GLN A 368 -17.49 2.66 28.09
N VAL A 369 -18.33 3.66 27.85
CA VAL A 369 -18.71 4.67 28.82
C VAL A 369 -20.06 4.27 29.40
#